data_d757771f34490c580678dc753ad3abc8
#
_entry.id   d757771f34490c580678dc753ad3abc8
#
_cell.length_a   1.000
_cell.length_b   1.000
_cell.length_c   1.000
_cell.angle_alpha   90.00
_cell.angle_beta   90.00
_cell.angle_gamma   90.00
#
_symmetry.space_group_name_H-M   'P 1'
#
loop_
_entity.id
_entity.type
_entity.pdbx_description
1 polymer ?
#
loop_
_entity_poly.entity_id
_entity_poly.type
_entity_poly.pdbx_seq_one_letter_code
_entity_poly.pdbx_strand_id
1 'polypeptide(L)'
;MELKSVTDDDAEFLYELLKQREGRVNISHKSVPNWDEHVEYVKNHDYQSWDIIWVDDKRIGNIYLTQKDEIGIFINKNFQSHGHGSHAINEFMKKNGKKRYLANINPTNYKSIQFFGKHGFFHIQNTYHKKFDD
;
A
#
# COMPACT_ATOMS: atom_id res chain seq x y z
N MET A 1 1.17 -14.44 -11.11
CA MET A 1 1.18 -13.11 -10.47
C MET A 1 2.40 -12.35 -10.94
N GLU A 2 2.22 -11.12 -11.37
CA GLU A 2 3.30 -10.27 -11.83
C GLU A 2 3.25 -8.92 -11.12
N LEU A 3 4.42 -8.34 -10.86
CA LEU A 3 4.54 -6.96 -10.38
C LEU A 3 5.04 -6.11 -11.53
N LYS A 4 4.28 -5.09 -11.90
CA LYS A 4 4.66 -4.18 -12.99
C LYS A 4 4.66 -2.75 -12.47
N SER A 5 5.70 -1.99 -12.81
CA SER A 5 5.82 -0.60 -12.39
C SER A 5 4.60 0.22 -12.79
N VAL A 6 4.17 1.10 -11.89
CA VAL A 6 3.02 1.98 -12.11
C VAL A 6 3.32 2.93 -13.28
N THR A 7 2.33 3.09 -14.15
CA THR A 7 2.35 4.09 -15.23
C THR A 7 1.09 4.94 -15.15
N ASP A 8 1.00 5.96 -16.01
CA ASP A 8 -0.17 6.82 -16.07
C ASP A 8 -1.46 6.04 -16.36
N ASP A 9 -1.34 4.92 -17.07
CA ASP A 9 -2.48 4.06 -17.42
C ASP A 9 -3.10 3.39 -16.20
N ASP A 10 -2.41 3.40 -15.07
CA ASP A 10 -2.87 2.76 -13.83
C ASP A 10 -3.64 3.73 -12.92
N ALA A 11 -3.74 5.01 -13.29
CA ALA A 11 -4.32 6.04 -12.42
C ALA A 11 -5.76 5.75 -12.02
N GLU A 12 -6.58 5.28 -12.96
CA GLU A 12 -7.98 4.98 -12.69
C GLU A 12 -8.13 3.82 -11.69
N PHE A 13 -7.37 2.77 -11.89
CA PHE A 13 -7.38 1.63 -10.97
C PHE A 13 -6.92 2.04 -9.58
N LEU A 14 -5.84 2.79 -9.49
CA LEU A 14 -5.32 3.26 -8.20
C LEU A 14 -6.31 4.17 -7.49
N TYR A 15 -7.07 4.96 -8.24
CA TYR A 15 -8.09 5.82 -7.67
C TYR A 15 -9.22 4.99 -7.03
N GLU A 16 -9.64 3.91 -7.69
CA GLU A 16 -10.65 3.01 -7.15
C GLU A 16 -10.16 2.34 -5.85
N LEU A 17 -8.87 1.97 -5.78
CA LEU A 17 -8.31 1.42 -4.56
C LEU A 17 -8.33 2.42 -3.41
N LEU A 18 -8.03 3.69 -3.69
CA LEU A 18 -8.09 4.74 -2.67
C LEU A 18 -9.49 4.89 -2.09
N LYS A 19 -10.51 4.82 -2.92
CA LYS A 19 -11.90 4.89 -2.48
C LYS A 19 -12.25 3.72 -1.55
N GLN A 20 -11.76 2.54 -1.85
CA GLN A 20 -12.00 1.36 -1.00
C GLN A 20 -11.32 1.48 0.36
N ARG A 21 -10.19 2.17 0.45
CA ARG A 21 -9.42 2.32 1.68
C ARG A 21 -9.98 3.40 2.61
N GLU A 22 -10.75 4.33 2.09
CA GLU A 22 -11.21 5.49 2.85
C GLU A 22 -11.93 5.06 4.13
N GLY A 23 -11.50 5.64 5.26
CA GLY A 23 -12.11 5.39 6.57
C GLY A 23 -11.78 4.05 7.20
N ARG A 24 -11.08 3.15 6.52
CA ARG A 24 -10.80 1.81 7.04
C ARG A 24 -9.36 1.60 7.47
N VAL A 25 -8.43 1.95 6.62
CA VAL A 25 -6.99 1.68 6.86
C VAL A 25 -6.15 2.93 6.83
N ASN A 26 -6.75 4.08 6.56
CA ASN A 26 -6.04 5.34 6.45
C ASN A 26 -5.70 5.89 7.84
N ILE A 27 -4.42 5.84 8.20
CA ILE A 27 -3.95 6.32 9.50
C ILE A 27 -3.75 7.84 9.52
N SER A 28 -3.68 8.48 8.37
CA SER A 28 -3.47 9.93 8.28
C SER A 28 -4.77 10.73 8.28
N HIS A 29 -5.90 10.07 8.22
CA HIS A 29 -7.23 10.69 8.17
C HIS A 29 -7.43 11.65 7.00
N LYS A 30 -6.69 11.44 5.93
CA LYS A 30 -6.83 12.24 4.72
C LYS A 30 -7.98 11.71 3.88
N SER A 31 -8.78 12.62 3.34
CA SER A 31 -9.81 12.25 2.38
C SER A 31 -9.16 11.87 1.03
N VAL A 32 -9.94 11.19 0.19
CA VAL A 32 -9.48 10.87 -1.17
C VAL A 32 -9.27 12.17 -1.95
N PRO A 33 -8.13 12.35 -2.61
CA PRO A 33 -7.88 13.55 -3.42
C PRO A 33 -8.85 13.59 -4.60
N ASN A 34 -9.02 14.77 -5.22
CA ASN A 34 -9.80 14.84 -6.46
C ASN A 34 -9.01 14.18 -7.59
N TRP A 35 -9.68 13.94 -8.73
CA TRP A 35 -9.07 13.21 -9.85
C TRP A 35 -7.80 13.87 -10.37
N ASP A 36 -7.82 15.19 -10.55
CA ASP A 36 -6.65 15.91 -11.10
C ASP A 36 -5.45 15.82 -10.15
N GLU A 37 -5.67 15.95 -8.86
CA GLU A 37 -4.62 15.79 -7.85
C GLU A 37 -4.06 14.37 -7.86
N HIS A 38 -4.94 13.39 -8.02
CA HIS A 38 -4.54 11.98 -8.05
C HIS A 38 -3.68 11.67 -9.29
N VAL A 39 -4.09 12.14 -10.47
CA VAL A 39 -3.32 11.94 -11.70
C VAL A 39 -1.92 12.55 -11.56
N GLU A 40 -1.85 13.76 -11.01
CA GLU A 40 -0.57 14.43 -10.76
C GLU A 40 0.30 13.64 -9.79
N TYR A 41 -0.29 13.11 -8.75
CA TYR A 41 0.41 12.28 -7.77
C TYR A 41 0.98 11.01 -8.39
N VAL A 42 0.18 10.32 -9.19
CA VAL A 42 0.64 9.11 -9.89
C VAL A 42 1.83 9.42 -10.79
N LYS A 43 1.76 10.54 -11.49
CA LYS A 43 2.79 10.95 -12.44
C LYS A 43 4.10 11.35 -11.75
N ASN A 44 4.00 12.06 -10.62
CA ASN A 44 5.16 12.68 -9.96
C ASN A 44 5.49 12.10 -8.59
N HIS A 45 5.04 10.87 -8.30
CA HIS A 45 5.34 10.24 -7.00
C HIS A 45 6.84 10.09 -6.78
N ASP A 46 7.23 10.02 -5.52
CA ASP A 46 8.63 9.86 -5.11
C ASP A 46 8.90 8.51 -4.43
N TYR A 47 8.06 7.50 -4.65
CA TYR A 47 8.34 6.17 -4.12
C TYR A 47 9.60 5.59 -4.76
N GLN A 48 10.38 4.85 -3.97
CA GLN A 48 11.50 4.09 -4.52
C GLN A 48 11.02 3.06 -5.53
N SER A 49 9.89 2.43 -5.23
CA SER A 49 9.30 1.39 -6.07
C SER A 49 7.79 1.46 -5.89
N TRP A 50 7.04 1.36 -6.96
CA TRP A 50 5.58 1.34 -6.91
C TRP A 50 5.10 0.43 -8.03
N ASP A 51 4.49 -0.69 -7.64
CA ASP A 51 4.06 -1.72 -8.58
C ASP A 51 2.57 -1.97 -8.49
N ILE A 52 1.98 -2.27 -9.64
CA ILE A 52 0.65 -2.86 -9.72
C ILE A 52 0.82 -4.38 -9.63
N ILE A 53 -0.05 -5.01 -8.87
CA ILE A 53 -0.09 -6.46 -8.74
C ILE A 53 -1.09 -7.00 -9.78
N TRP A 54 -0.60 -7.83 -10.68
CA TRP A 54 -1.39 -8.42 -11.77
C TRP A 54 -1.57 -9.91 -11.56
N VAL A 55 -2.80 -10.40 -11.75
CA VAL A 55 -3.11 -11.83 -11.76
C VAL A 55 -4.07 -12.08 -12.92
N ASP A 56 -3.72 -13.04 -13.79
CA ASP A 56 -4.54 -13.41 -14.95
C ASP A 56 -4.97 -12.19 -15.78
N ASP A 57 -4.00 -11.33 -16.10
CA ASP A 57 -4.19 -10.11 -16.89
C ASP A 57 -5.12 -9.07 -16.25
N LYS A 58 -5.33 -9.18 -14.94
CA LYS A 58 -6.14 -8.21 -14.18
C LYS A 58 -5.30 -7.50 -13.16
N ARG A 59 -5.51 -6.20 -13.02
CA ARG A 59 -4.95 -5.43 -11.90
C ARG A 59 -5.73 -5.78 -10.65
N ILE A 60 -5.05 -6.28 -9.61
CA ILE A 60 -5.73 -6.67 -8.37
C ILE A 60 -5.31 -5.88 -7.15
N GLY A 61 -4.25 -5.12 -7.24
CA GLY A 61 -3.77 -4.33 -6.11
C GLY A 61 -2.53 -3.56 -6.45
N ASN A 62 -1.95 -2.92 -5.42
CA ASN A 62 -0.69 -2.23 -5.58
C ASN A 62 0.19 -2.40 -4.34
N ILE A 63 1.48 -2.20 -4.53
CA ILE A 63 2.47 -2.28 -3.47
C ILE A 63 3.53 -1.24 -3.73
N TYR A 64 3.98 -0.54 -2.67
CA TYR A 64 4.95 0.54 -2.82
C TYR A 64 5.99 0.51 -1.71
N LEU A 65 7.10 1.19 -1.97
CA LEU A 65 8.18 1.40 -1.02
C LEU A 65 8.52 2.89 -0.99
N THR A 66 8.40 3.50 0.19
CA THR A 66 8.72 4.93 0.36
C THR A 66 10.22 5.14 0.41
N GLN A 67 10.64 6.41 0.40
CA GLN A 67 12.05 6.76 0.55
C GLN A 67 12.62 6.38 1.93
N LYS A 68 11.76 6.08 2.89
CA LYS A 68 12.14 5.65 4.24
C LYS A 68 12.05 4.13 4.42
N ASP A 69 12.00 3.39 3.33
CA ASP A 69 11.88 1.93 3.32
C ASP A 69 10.60 1.41 3.97
N GLU A 70 9.56 2.22 3.94
CA GLU A 70 8.23 1.85 4.42
C GLU A 70 7.45 1.20 3.29
N ILE A 71 6.95 0.00 3.54
CA ILE A 71 6.21 -0.78 2.55
C ILE A 71 4.71 -0.64 2.81
N GLY A 72 3.94 -0.41 1.76
CA GLY A 72 2.48 -0.40 1.82
C GLY A 72 1.91 -1.29 0.74
N ILE A 73 0.82 -1.96 1.05
CA ILE A 73 0.15 -2.87 0.12
C ILE A 73 -1.36 -2.77 0.31
N PHE A 74 -2.08 -2.81 -0.80
CA PHE A 74 -3.54 -2.90 -0.76
C PHE A 74 -4.03 -3.74 -1.92
N ILE A 75 -4.86 -4.75 -1.60
CA ILE A 75 -5.49 -5.63 -2.59
C ILE A 75 -6.95 -5.20 -2.74
N ASN A 76 -7.42 -5.12 -3.97
CA ASN A 76 -8.83 -4.89 -4.27
C ASN A 76 -9.69 -5.87 -3.47
N LYS A 77 -10.73 -5.38 -2.82
CA LYS A 77 -11.58 -6.18 -1.92
C LYS A 77 -12.10 -7.47 -2.54
N ASN A 78 -12.31 -7.48 -3.86
CA ASN A 78 -12.82 -8.66 -4.57
C ASN A 78 -11.77 -9.75 -4.74
N PHE A 79 -10.51 -9.46 -4.45
CA PHE A 79 -9.40 -10.40 -4.60
C PHE A 79 -8.67 -10.68 -3.29
N GLN A 80 -9.19 -10.19 -2.18
CA GLN A 80 -8.60 -10.45 -0.86
C GLN A 80 -8.87 -11.88 -0.41
N SER A 81 -8.04 -12.37 0.53
CA SER A 81 -8.16 -13.69 1.16
C SER A 81 -7.89 -14.87 0.21
N HIS A 82 -7.11 -14.64 -0.84
CA HIS A 82 -6.70 -15.68 -1.78
C HIS A 82 -5.17 -15.88 -1.84
N GLY A 83 -4.44 -15.30 -0.89
CA GLY A 83 -2.99 -15.44 -0.83
C GLY A 83 -2.20 -14.52 -1.76
N HIS A 84 -2.86 -13.66 -2.52
CA HIS A 84 -2.17 -12.76 -3.45
C HIS A 84 -1.28 -11.74 -2.73
N GLY A 85 -1.74 -11.22 -1.59
CA GLY A 85 -0.94 -10.26 -0.81
C GLY A 85 0.36 -10.88 -0.32
N SER A 86 0.30 -12.10 0.18
CA SER A 86 1.49 -12.81 0.66
C SER A 86 2.48 -13.07 -0.47
N HIS A 87 1.98 -13.49 -1.62
CA HIS A 87 2.83 -13.72 -2.79
C HIS A 87 3.48 -12.40 -3.25
N ALA A 88 2.67 -11.33 -3.32
CA ALA A 88 3.15 -10.03 -3.78
C ALA A 88 4.22 -9.44 -2.86
N ILE A 89 4.01 -9.46 -1.54
CA ILE A 89 4.99 -8.88 -0.61
C ILE A 89 6.32 -9.63 -0.66
N ASN A 90 6.29 -10.95 -0.76
CA ASN A 90 7.51 -11.75 -0.86
C ASN A 90 8.28 -11.42 -2.13
N GLU A 91 7.61 -11.36 -3.27
CA GLU A 91 8.26 -11.01 -4.54
C GLU A 91 8.78 -9.58 -4.54
N PHE A 92 8.02 -8.66 -3.94
CA PHE A 92 8.40 -7.26 -3.86
C PHE A 92 9.65 -7.05 -2.99
N MET A 93 9.71 -7.70 -1.83
CA MET A 93 10.89 -7.61 -0.96
C MET A 93 12.12 -8.23 -1.62
N LYS A 94 11.93 -9.35 -2.32
CA LYS A 94 12.99 -10.00 -3.07
C LYS A 94 13.53 -9.08 -4.17
N LYS A 95 12.63 -8.45 -4.92
CA LYS A 95 12.98 -7.52 -5.99
C LYS A 95 13.75 -6.31 -5.49
N ASN A 96 13.35 -5.73 -4.36
CA ASN A 96 13.95 -4.52 -3.83
C ASN A 96 15.25 -4.77 -3.03
N GLY A 97 15.41 -5.95 -2.47
CA GLY A 97 16.66 -6.38 -1.85
C GLY A 97 17.14 -5.57 -0.67
N LYS A 98 16.24 -4.99 0.11
CA LYS A 98 16.61 -4.23 1.31
C LYS A 98 16.88 -5.17 2.48
N LYS A 99 17.73 -4.74 3.39
CA LYS A 99 18.01 -5.50 4.62
C LYS A 99 16.90 -5.31 5.65
N ARG A 100 16.12 -4.26 5.52
CA ARG A 100 15.09 -3.89 6.49
C ARG A 100 13.93 -3.21 5.76
N TYR A 101 12.72 -3.55 6.20
CA TYR A 101 11.50 -2.89 5.74
C TYR A 101 10.69 -2.45 6.95
N LEU A 102 10.01 -1.33 6.83
CA LEU A 102 9.08 -0.83 7.82
C LEU A 102 7.65 -0.92 7.29
N ALA A 103 6.68 -1.00 8.17
CA ALA A 103 5.27 -0.92 7.79
C ALA A 103 4.55 -0.08 8.85
N ASN A 104 3.78 0.90 8.41
CA ASN A 104 2.97 1.73 9.30
C ASN A 104 1.55 1.20 9.27
N ILE A 105 1.06 0.76 10.43
CA ILE A 105 -0.23 0.08 10.53
C ILE A 105 -1.10 0.79 11.56
N ASN A 106 -2.34 1.09 11.19
CA ASN A 106 -3.31 1.60 12.16
C ASN A 106 -3.50 0.55 13.26
N PRO A 107 -3.40 0.93 14.55
CA PRO A 107 -3.51 -0.04 15.65
C PRO A 107 -4.83 -0.79 15.71
N THR A 108 -5.86 -0.29 15.05
CA THR A 108 -7.16 -0.99 14.97
C THR A 108 -7.30 -1.86 13.74
N ASN A 109 -6.32 -1.84 12.84
CA ASN A 109 -6.33 -2.65 11.63
C ASN A 109 -5.71 -4.02 11.91
N TYR A 110 -6.48 -4.89 12.57
CA TYR A 110 -6.01 -6.20 13.01
C TYR A 110 -5.64 -7.11 11.84
N LYS A 111 -6.31 -6.98 10.71
CA LYS A 111 -6.00 -7.74 9.50
C LYS A 111 -4.58 -7.48 9.02
N SER A 112 -4.20 -6.19 8.95
CA SER A 112 -2.86 -5.79 8.55
C SER A 112 -1.80 -6.21 9.56
N ILE A 113 -2.12 -6.08 10.85
CA ILE A 113 -1.21 -6.50 11.92
C ILE A 113 -0.89 -7.99 11.77
N GLN A 114 -1.92 -8.81 11.55
CA GLN A 114 -1.73 -10.25 11.33
C GLN A 114 -0.96 -10.54 10.06
N PHE A 115 -1.31 -9.82 8.98
CA PHE A 115 -0.65 -10.01 7.69
C PHE A 115 0.85 -9.73 7.76
N PHE A 116 1.23 -8.57 8.29
CA PHE A 116 2.64 -8.21 8.40
C PHE A 116 3.36 -9.10 9.41
N GLY A 117 2.72 -9.44 10.53
CA GLY A 117 3.29 -10.36 11.52
C GLY A 117 3.62 -11.72 10.94
N LYS A 118 2.74 -12.24 10.09
CA LYS A 118 2.95 -13.50 9.39
C LYS A 118 4.19 -13.47 8.49
N HIS A 119 4.55 -12.29 8.00
CA HIS A 119 5.72 -12.09 7.13
C HIS A 119 6.96 -11.63 7.88
N GLY A 120 6.97 -11.78 9.21
CA GLY A 120 8.15 -11.51 10.01
C GLY A 120 8.28 -10.08 10.52
N PHE A 121 7.29 -9.24 10.30
CA PHE A 121 7.29 -7.89 10.86
C PHE A 121 6.87 -7.94 12.32
N PHE A 122 7.53 -7.15 13.16
CA PHE A 122 7.18 -7.05 14.56
C PHE A 122 7.14 -5.58 14.99
N HIS A 123 6.37 -5.30 16.01
CA HIS A 123 6.14 -3.94 16.52
C HIS A 123 7.40 -3.35 17.13
N ILE A 124 7.81 -2.16 16.69
CA ILE A 124 9.02 -1.50 17.17
C ILE A 124 8.77 -0.17 17.85
N GLN A 125 7.63 0.47 17.61
CA GLN A 125 7.37 1.79 18.19
C GLN A 125 5.87 2.11 18.17
N ASN A 126 5.47 3.04 19.01
CA ASN A 126 4.14 3.64 18.97
C ASN A 126 4.29 5.09 18.57
N THR A 127 3.41 5.57 17.72
CA THR A 127 3.35 6.96 17.31
C THR A 127 2.08 7.58 17.90
N TYR A 128 2.25 8.65 18.67
CA TYR A 128 1.13 9.38 19.25
C TYR A 128 1.08 10.76 18.63
N HIS A 129 -0.12 11.30 18.47
CA HIS A 129 -0.21 12.67 18.02
C HIS A 129 -1.14 13.46 18.94
N LYS A 130 -0.90 14.75 19.02
CA LYS A 130 -1.79 15.68 19.68
C LYS A 130 -2.22 16.72 18.66
N LYS A 131 -3.52 16.94 18.57
CA LYS A 131 -4.07 17.92 17.66
C LYS A 131 -4.66 19.06 18.48
N PHE A 132 -4.39 20.28 18.08
CA PHE A 132 -4.95 21.45 18.71
C PHE A 132 -6.13 21.95 17.88
N ASP A 133 -7.22 22.30 18.56
CA ASP A 133 -8.37 22.93 17.92
C ASP A 133 -8.05 24.40 17.68
N ASP A 134 -8.34 24.88 16.50
CA ASP A 134 -8.12 26.29 16.15
C ASP A 134 -9.29 27.16 16.56
#